data_984d1b9f6c9e8feab2e9871497359e0e
#
_entry.id   984d1b9f6c9e8feab2e9871497359e0e
#
_cell.length_a   1.000
_cell.length_b   1.000
_cell.length_c   1.000
_cell.angle_alpha   90.00
_cell.angle_beta   90.00
_cell.angle_gamma   90.00
#
_symmetry.space_group_name_H-M   'P 1'
#
loop_
_entity.id
_entity.type
_entity.pdbx_description
1 polymer ?
#
loop_
_entity_poly.entity_id
_entity_poly.type
_entity_poly.pdbx_seq_one_letter_code
_entity_poly.pdbx_strand_id
1 'polypeptide(L)'
;MLYRKANECTLAAAGLTVRRECSQKYILMSERNVLYYIFSVVRLLLYPFALIYGAIVWLRNRLYDAGVSSSVEFIVPVISVGNLSVGGTGKTPHIEYLIRLLQYQFKVATMSRGYKRRTQGFILADETANALRIGDEPMQYYMKYPEVVVSVSEERMTGIPRLLQSAPDVDVILLDDAYQHRSVKPGLNILITDYQKPFYSDYILPYGRLREGRSAYKRADLIIVSKCPPAMSPEKAEQMKTSINPLAHQQVFFSGIDYDQPYDLFTKELVILREKNVVLVCCIARPEPLVHYLRDMAKDVHVLSYPDHHYFLSKDMEEIKETYENWNIGNKVVVTTEKDATRLHLQHKKLRSWGVPIIVLPINVRILFNQDQQFNDTILKYVDQAASEHREHTLY
;
A
#
# COMPACT_ATOMS: atom_id res chain seq x y z
N MET A 1 33.67 1.82 60.14
CA MET A 1 32.95 0.54 59.98
C MET A 1 31.65 0.69 59.18
N LEU A 2 31.02 1.84 59.15
CA LEU A 2 29.76 2.12 58.38
C LEU A 2 29.93 2.31 56.85
N TYR A 3 31.09 2.76 56.37
CA TYR A 3 31.37 2.99 54.95
C TYR A 3 31.60 1.69 54.13
N ARG A 4 32.03 0.59 54.79
CA ARG A 4 32.24 -0.70 54.12
C ARG A 4 30.91 -1.44 53.85
N LYS A 5 29.93 -1.31 54.75
CA LYS A 5 28.61 -1.94 54.58
C LYS A 5 27.75 -1.28 53.48
N ALA A 6 27.90 0.03 53.26
CA ALA A 6 27.18 0.74 52.20
C ALA A 6 27.64 0.32 50.79
N ASN A 7 28.95 0.11 50.60
CA ASN A 7 29.48 -0.35 49.29
C ASN A 7 29.16 -1.81 48.99
N GLU A 8 29.09 -2.67 50.01
CA GLU A 8 28.70 -4.09 49.79
C GLU A 8 27.21 -4.22 49.46
N CYS A 9 26.31 -3.39 50.01
CA CYS A 9 24.89 -3.36 49.66
C CYS A 9 24.66 -2.79 48.25
N THR A 10 25.42 -1.80 47.81
CA THR A 10 25.28 -1.23 46.44
C THR A 10 25.80 -2.18 45.36
N LEU A 11 26.89 -2.91 45.62
CA LEU A 11 27.41 -3.92 44.71
C LEU A 11 26.51 -5.16 44.63
N ALA A 12 25.89 -5.57 45.74
CA ALA A 12 24.90 -6.66 45.73
C ALA A 12 23.61 -6.29 44.97
N ALA A 13 23.12 -5.05 45.10
CA ALA A 13 21.97 -4.55 44.38
C ALA A 13 22.25 -4.43 42.86
N ALA A 14 23.44 -3.93 42.50
CA ALA A 14 23.86 -3.89 41.08
C ALA A 14 24.02 -5.29 40.48
N GLY A 15 24.58 -6.24 41.22
CA GLY A 15 24.70 -7.63 40.80
C GLY A 15 23.35 -8.35 40.62
N LEU A 16 22.36 -8.02 41.45
CA LEU A 16 20.98 -8.55 41.33
C LEU A 16 20.23 -7.94 40.12
N THR A 17 20.44 -6.65 39.83
CA THR A 17 19.85 -5.99 38.65
C THR A 17 20.45 -6.54 37.36
N VAL A 18 21.76 -6.68 37.27
CA VAL A 18 22.45 -7.28 36.10
C VAL A 18 22.07 -8.74 35.91
N ARG A 19 21.92 -9.53 36.98
CA ARG A 19 21.42 -10.92 36.87
C ARG A 19 19.96 -10.99 36.40
N ARG A 20 19.09 -10.07 36.84
CA ARG A 20 17.69 -10.01 36.35
C ARG A 20 17.63 -9.59 34.91
N GLU A 21 18.41 -8.62 34.47
CA GLU A 21 18.45 -8.22 33.04
C GLU A 21 19.03 -9.32 32.14
N CYS A 22 20.11 -10.00 32.55
CA CYS A 22 20.63 -11.16 31.86
C CYS A 22 19.61 -12.30 31.80
N SER A 23 18.92 -12.60 32.90
CA SER A 23 17.91 -13.63 32.98
C SER A 23 16.69 -13.32 32.06
N GLN A 24 16.23 -12.06 32.06
CA GLN A 24 15.17 -11.62 31.12
C GLN A 24 15.62 -11.67 29.67
N LYS A 25 16.84 -11.27 29.34
CA LYS A 25 17.38 -11.42 27.98
C LYS A 25 17.51 -12.88 27.56
N TYR A 26 17.91 -13.77 28.44
CA TYR A 26 18.01 -15.22 28.19
C TYR A 26 16.61 -15.84 27.96
N ILE A 27 15.62 -15.46 28.76
CA ILE A 27 14.23 -15.92 28.61
C ILE A 27 13.65 -15.43 27.28
N LEU A 28 13.82 -14.14 26.95
CA LEU A 28 13.38 -13.56 25.68
C LEU A 28 14.08 -14.17 24.45
N MET A 29 15.38 -14.52 24.57
CA MET A 29 16.11 -15.22 23.51
C MET A 29 15.61 -16.67 23.36
N SER A 30 15.31 -17.35 24.48
CA SER A 30 14.75 -18.70 24.48
C SER A 30 13.36 -18.74 23.85
N GLU A 31 12.47 -17.83 24.21
CA GLU A 31 11.13 -17.71 23.63
C GLU A 31 11.19 -17.38 22.13
N ARG A 32 12.09 -16.48 21.72
CA ARG A 32 12.31 -16.18 20.29
C ARG A 32 12.79 -17.41 19.52
N ASN A 33 13.68 -18.22 20.08
CA ASN A 33 14.16 -19.44 19.46
C ASN A 33 13.05 -20.49 19.34
N VAL A 34 12.25 -20.68 20.39
CA VAL A 34 11.12 -21.61 20.37
C VAL A 34 10.07 -21.19 19.33
N LEU A 35 9.71 -19.92 19.30
CA LEU A 35 8.82 -19.38 18.27
C LEU A 35 9.39 -19.58 16.86
N TYR A 36 10.67 -19.31 16.66
CA TYR A 36 11.34 -19.54 15.38
C TYR A 36 11.28 -21.03 14.95
N TYR A 37 11.51 -21.97 15.87
CA TYR A 37 11.38 -23.40 15.59
C TYR A 37 9.95 -23.80 15.28
N ILE A 38 8.96 -23.31 16.03
CA ILE A 38 7.54 -23.56 15.76
C ILE A 38 7.16 -23.03 14.38
N PHE A 39 7.54 -21.79 14.05
CA PHE A 39 7.30 -21.21 12.72
C PHE A 39 7.99 -22.01 11.61
N SER A 40 9.19 -22.50 11.84
CA SER A 40 9.93 -23.32 10.86
C SER A 40 9.27 -24.66 10.63
N VAL A 41 8.80 -25.33 11.68
CA VAL A 41 8.08 -26.62 11.57
C VAL A 41 6.73 -26.44 10.88
N VAL A 42 5.95 -25.42 11.30
CA VAL A 42 4.67 -25.08 10.66
C VAL A 42 4.88 -24.78 9.18
N ARG A 43 5.90 -24.00 8.85
CA ARG A 43 6.25 -23.68 7.47
C ARG A 43 6.60 -24.93 6.66
N LEU A 44 7.35 -25.87 7.24
CA LEU A 44 7.68 -27.14 6.58
C LEU A 44 6.41 -27.97 6.31
N LEU A 45 5.47 -28.03 7.26
CA LEU A 45 4.17 -28.69 7.08
C LEU A 45 3.32 -28.05 5.98
N LEU A 46 3.49 -26.77 5.71
CA LEU A 46 2.79 -26.03 4.65
C LEU A 46 3.41 -26.26 3.26
N TYR A 47 4.61 -26.83 3.17
CA TYR A 47 5.31 -27.02 1.90
C TYR A 47 4.55 -27.88 0.87
N PRO A 48 3.95 -29.05 1.23
CA PRO A 48 3.17 -29.85 0.27
C PRO A 48 1.97 -29.07 -0.29
N PHE A 49 1.31 -28.26 0.54
CA PHE A 49 0.18 -27.43 0.10
C PHE A 49 0.65 -26.31 -0.86
N ALA A 50 1.83 -25.77 -0.62
CA ALA A 50 2.43 -24.77 -1.54
C ALA A 50 2.75 -25.39 -2.90
N LEU A 51 3.19 -26.63 -2.96
CA LEU A 51 3.41 -27.34 -4.23
C LEU A 51 2.09 -27.54 -5.00
N ILE A 52 1.03 -27.98 -4.32
CA ILE A 52 -0.30 -28.18 -4.94
C ILE A 52 -0.84 -26.83 -5.45
N TYR A 53 -0.86 -25.81 -4.59
CA TYR A 53 -1.29 -24.47 -4.99
C TYR A 53 -0.45 -23.94 -6.16
N GLY A 54 0.87 -24.11 -6.09
CA GLY A 54 1.81 -23.71 -7.14
C GLY A 54 1.53 -24.42 -8.47
N ALA A 55 1.24 -25.71 -8.45
CA ALA A 55 0.89 -26.50 -9.63
C ALA A 55 -0.43 -26.02 -10.28
N ILE A 56 -1.46 -25.75 -9.45
CA ILE A 56 -2.75 -25.21 -9.93
C ILE A 56 -2.55 -23.85 -10.60
N VAL A 57 -1.85 -22.94 -9.92
CA VAL A 57 -1.58 -21.59 -10.46
C VAL A 57 -0.71 -21.66 -11.72
N TRP A 58 0.30 -22.53 -11.74
CA TRP A 58 1.14 -22.76 -12.91
C TRP A 58 0.32 -23.28 -14.09
N LEU A 59 -0.53 -24.30 -13.87
CA LEU A 59 -1.40 -24.85 -14.92
C LEU A 59 -2.36 -23.77 -15.46
N ARG A 60 -3.02 -23.03 -14.57
CA ARG A 60 -3.88 -21.90 -14.96
C ARG A 60 -3.11 -20.91 -15.87
N ASN A 61 -1.89 -20.52 -15.46
CA ASN A 61 -1.11 -19.58 -16.24
C ASN A 61 -0.69 -20.17 -17.59
N ARG A 62 -0.37 -21.46 -17.67
CA ARG A 62 -0.08 -22.14 -18.91
C ARG A 62 -1.26 -22.18 -19.89
N LEU A 63 -2.49 -22.34 -19.37
CA LEU A 63 -3.70 -22.27 -20.19
C LEU A 63 -3.88 -20.89 -20.84
N TYR A 64 -3.57 -19.82 -20.11
CA TYR A 64 -3.54 -18.47 -20.68
C TYR A 64 -2.40 -18.29 -21.71
N ASP A 65 -1.19 -18.77 -21.39
CA ASP A 65 -0.03 -18.64 -22.27
C ASP A 65 -0.24 -19.41 -23.59
N ALA A 66 -0.95 -20.53 -23.55
CA ALA A 66 -1.30 -21.35 -24.69
C ALA A 66 -2.56 -20.86 -25.47
N GLY A 67 -3.21 -19.78 -25.01
CA GLY A 67 -4.42 -19.26 -25.63
C GLY A 67 -5.69 -20.09 -25.41
N VAL A 68 -5.62 -21.13 -24.56
CA VAL A 68 -6.80 -21.96 -24.20
C VAL A 68 -7.79 -21.15 -23.35
N SER A 69 -7.25 -20.35 -22.41
CA SER A 69 -8.05 -19.35 -21.69
C SER A 69 -7.92 -18.00 -22.41
N SER A 70 -9.04 -17.38 -22.77
CA SER A 70 -9.05 -16.13 -23.50
C SER A 70 -8.67 -14.94 -22.60
N SER A 71 -7.88 -14.02 -23.16
CA SER A 71 -7.61 -12.70 -22.60
C SER A 71 -8.18 -11.66 -23.55
N VAL A 72 -8.89 -10.68 -23.02
CA VAL A 72 -9.49 -9.58 -23.82
C VAL A 72 -8.56 -8.37 -23.73
N GLU A 73 -8.26 -7.80 -24.89
CA GLU A 73 -7.59 -6.51 -25.03
C GLU A 73 -8.65 -5.45 -25.34
N PHE A 74 -8.55 -4.29 -24.77
CA PHE A 74 -9.50 -3.19 -24.97
C PHE A 74 -8.83 -2.10 -25.82
N ILE A 75 -9.61 -1.42 -26.63
CA ILE A 75 -9.14 -0.33 -27.49
C ILE A 75 -8.67 0.85 -26.62
N VAL A 76 -9.39 1.15 -25.51
CA VAL A 76 -8.96 2.15 -24.54
C VAL A 76 -7.69 1.68 -23.84
N PRO A 77 -6.64 2.52 -23.71
CA PRO A 77 -5.43 2.19 -23.00
C PRO A 77 -5.68 1.66 -21.60
N VAL A 78 -5.14 0.49 -21.27
CA VAL A 78 -5.26 -0.13 -19.96
C VAL A 78 -3.86 -0.30 -19.34
N ILE A 79 -3.63 0.35 -18.22
CA ILE A 79 -2.41 0.20 -17.40
C ILE A 79 -2.75 -0.66 -16.18
N SER A 80 -2.10 -1.80 -16.03
CA SER A 80 -2.26 -2.66 -14.85
C SER A 80 -1.14 -2.40 -13.85
N VAL A 81 -1.51 -2.13 -12.62
CA VAL A 81 -0.57 -2.04 -11.49
C VAL A 81 -0.87 -3.16 -10.51
N GLY A 82 0.13 -4.00 -10.25
CA GLY A 82 -0.07 -5.12 -9.34
C GLY A 82 1.22 -5.65 -8.75
N ASN A 83 1.13 -6.75 -8.04
CA ASN A 83 2.26 -7.39 -7.39
C ASN A 83 2.12 -8.92 -7.39
N LEU A 84 3.21 -9.62 -7.09
CA LEU A 84 3.22 -11.07 -6.94
C LEU A 84 2.98 -11.52 -5.50
N SER A 85 3.25 -10.69 -4.50
CA SER A 85 3.20 -11.06 -3.09
C SER A 85 1.92 -10.56 -2.43
N VAL A 86 1.40 -11.30 -1.46
CA VAL A 86 0.38 -10.76 -0.56
C VAL A 86 0.98 -9.70 0.36
N GLY A 87 0.16 -8.70 0.73
CA GLY A 87 0.55 -7.59 1.61
C GLY A 87 0.75 -6.26 0.87
N GLY A 88 1.03 -5.23 1.65
CA GLY A 88 1.15 -3.86 1.16
C GLY A 88 2.49 -3.61 0.45
N THR A 89 2.55 -3.74 -0.85
CA THR A 89 3.74 -3.41 -1.66
C THR A 89 3.76 -1.96 -2.15
N GLY A 90 2.77 -1.13 -1.77
CA GLY A 90 2.71 0.27 -2.19
C GLY A 90 1.96 0.49 -3.52
N LYS A 91 1.07 -0.41 -3.95
CA LYS A 91 0.26 -0.24 -5.17
C LYS A 91 -0.52 1.08 -5.19
N THR A 92 -1.31 1.33 -4.15
CA THR A 92 -2.15 2.53 -4.04
C THR A 92 -1.39 3.83 -4.26
N PRO A 93 -0.23 4.10 -3.61
CA PRO A 93 0.55 5.30 -3.89
C PRO A 93 1.08 5.38 -5.34
N HIS A 94 1.34 4.24 -5.99
CA HIS A 94 1.77 4.25 -7.40
C HIS A 94 0.60 4.49 -8.35
N ILE A 95 -0.60 3.97 -8.07
CA ILE A 95 -1.82 4.36 -8.80
C ILE A 95 -2.06 5.88 -8.66
N GLU A 96 -1.90 6.44 -7.46
CA GLU A 96 -2.03 7.88 -7.25
C GLU A 96 -0.95 8.69 -8.01
N TYR A 97 0.27 8.16 -8.10
CA TYR A 97 1.31 8.76 -8.93
C TYR A 97 0.89 8.82 -10.40
N LEU A 98 0.35 7.71 -10.94
CA LEU A 98 -0.14 7.65 -12.32
C LEU A 98 -1.36 8.56 -12.54
N ILE A 99 -2.29 8.64 -11.58
CA ILE A 99 -3.41 9.59 -11.63
C ILE A 99 -2.89 11.01 -11.78
N ARG A 100 -1.97 11.44 -10.90
CA ARG A 100 -1.40 12.81 -10.94
C ARG A 100 -0.67 13.10 -12.24
N LEU A 101 0.02 12.10 -12.81
CA LEU A 101 0.72 12.23 -14.07
C LEU A 101 -0.24 12.42 -15.25
N LEU A 102 -1.37 11.69 -15.24
CA LEU A 102 -2.24 11.57 -16.42
C LEU A 102 -3.45 12.53 -16.41
N GLN A 103 -4.00 12.88 -15.24
CA GLN A 103 -5.30 13.55 -15.10
C GLN A 103 -5.39 14.94 -15.75
N TYR A 104 -4.26 15.60 -16.02
CA TYR A 104 -4.25 16.93 -16.66
C TYR A 104 -4.40 16.87 -18.19
N GLN A 105 -4.13 15.71 -18.80
CA GLN A 105 -4.15 15.53 -20.25
C GLN A 105 -5.19 14.52 -20.70
N PHE A 106 -5.58 13.60 -19.79
CA PHE A 106 -6.44 12.47 -20.11
C PHE A 106 -7.56 12.35 -19.07
N LYS A 107 -8.74 11.90 -19.51
CA LYS A 107 -9.81 11.47 -18.62
C LYS A 107 -9.47 10.08 -18.05
N VAL A 108 -9.02 10.08 -16.82
CA VAL A 108 -8.54 8.87 -16.13
C VAL A 108 -9.69 8.14 -15.44
N ALA A 109 -9.75 6.83 -15.63
CA ALA A 109 -10.57 5.95 -14.79
C ALA A 109 -9.71 5.00 -13.98
N THR A 110 -10.16 4.66 -12.78
CA THR A 110 -9.58 3.58 -11.97
C THR A 110 -10.56 2.43 -11.84
N MET A 111 -10.07 1.20 -11.89
CA MET A 111 -10.86 0.02 -11.57
C MET A 111 -10.10 -0.90 -10.64
N SER A 112 -10.68 -1.16 -9.48
CA SER A 112 -10.13 -2.08 -8.49
C SER A 112 -11.13 -3.19 -8.14
N ARG A 113 -10.72 -4.15 -7.30
CA ARG A 113 -11.63 -5.19 -6.79
C ARG A 113 -12.60 -4.66 -5.74
N GLY A 114 -12.23 -3.61 -5.04
CA GLY A 114 -12.94 -3.18 -3.83
C GLY A 114 -12.73 -4.16 -2.69
N TYR A 115 -11.47 -4.37 -2.29
CA TYR A 115 -11.14 -5.31 -1.22
C TYR A 115 -11.89 -4.99 0.07
N LYS A 116 -12.48 -6.02 0.72
CA LYS A 116 -13.31 -5.92 1.94
C LYS A 116 -14.58 -5.06 1.81
N ARG A 117 -15.00 -4.66 0.63
CA ARG A 117 -16.32 -4.05 0.44
C ARG A 117 -17.45 -5.03 0.78
N ARG A 118 -18.61 -4.52 1.15
CA ARG A 118 -19.81 -5.33 1.47
C ARG A 118 -20.71 -5.57 0.27
N THR A 119 -20.49 -4.88 -0.82
CA THR A 119 -21.24 -4.97 -2.07
C THR A 119 -20.58 -5.97 -3.02
N GLN A 120 -21.28 -6.33 -4.10
CA GLN A 120 -20.80 -7.20 -5.17
C GLN A 120 -21.11 -6.61 -6.56
N GLY A 121 -20.41 -7.11 -7.57
CA GLY A 121 -20.59 -6.71 -8.96
C GLY A 121 -19.91 -5.39 -9.30
N PHE A 122 -20.25 -4.84 -10.46
CA PHE A 122 -19.75 -3.54 -10.90
C PHE A 122 -20.44 -2.39 -10.17
N ILE A 123 -19.67 -1.45 -9.65
CA ILE A 123 -20.15 -0.19 -9.07
C ILE A 123 -19.28 0.94 -9.60
N LEU A 124 -19.93 1.96 -10.14
CA LEU A 124 -19.34 3.28 -10.37
C LEU A 124 -19.49 4.09 -9.07
N ALA A 125 -18.41 4.72 -8.62
CA ALA A 125 -18.48 5.58 -7.44
C ALA A 125 -19.33 6.83 -7.72
N ASP A 126 -20.19 7.15 -6.78
CA ASP A 126 -21.10 8.27 -6.80
C ASP A 126 -21.12 8.97 -5.42
N GLU A 127 -21.99 9.95 -5.23
CA GLU A 127 -22.12 10.69 -3.97
C GLU A 127 -22.45 9.82 -2.75
N THR A 128 -22.94 8.60 -2.96
CA THR A 128 -23.24 7.62 -1.90
C THR A 128 -22.04 6.70 -1.60
N ALA A 129 -20.92 6.90 -2.31
CA ALA A 129 -19.72 6.09 -2.15
C ALA A 129 -19.14 6.22 -0.73
N ASN A 130 -18.70 5.10 -0.22
CA ASN A 130 -17.99 5.02 1.05
C ASN A 130 -17.14 3.73 1.10
N ALA A 131 -16.26 3.63 2.10
CA ALA A 131 -15.34 2.51 2.23
C ALA A 131 -16.03 1.13 2.33
N LEU A 132 -17.25 1.05 2.87
CA LEU A 132 -18.03 -0.20 2.93
C LEU A 132 -18.63 -0.58 1.57
N ARG A 133 -18.93 0.41 0.71
CA ARG A 133 -19.57 0.20 -0.58
C ARG A 133 -18.56 -0.10 -1.69
N ILE A 134 -17.42 0.60 -1.71
CA ILE A 134 -16.43 0.47 -2.79
C ILE A 134 -15.05 -0.03 -2.33
N GLY A 135 -14.78 -0.09 -1.01
CA GLY A 135 -13.48 -0.45 -0.45
C GLY A 135 -12.62 0.77 -0.11
N ASP A 136 -11.56 0.56 0.66
CA ASP A 136 -10.73 1.64 1.20
C ASP A 136 -9.93 2.36 0.10
N GLU A 137 -9.22 1.61 -0.74
CA GLU A 137 -8.36 2.16 -1.77
C GLU A 137 -9.16 2.94 -2.84
N PRO A 138 -10.27 2.41 -3.41
CA PRO A 138 -11.11 3.20 -4.32
C PRO A 138 -11.73 4.43 -3.65
N MET A 139 -12.11 4.32 -2.36
CA MET A 139 -12.63 5.48 -1.63
C MET A 139 -11.57 6.56 -1.45
N GLN A 140 -10.30 6.18 -1.25
CA GLN A 140 -9.18 7.12 -1.20
C GLN A 140 -9.04 7.88 -2.53
N TYR A 141 -9.08 7.18 -3.66
CA TYR A 141 -9.04 7.84 -4.99
C TYR A 141 -10.22 8.79 -5.19
N TYR A 142 -11.44 8.35 -4.84
CA TYR A 142 -12.65 9.14 -4.98
C TYR A 142 -12.63 10.43 -4.15
N MET A 143 -12.12 10.36 -2.90
CA MET A 143 -12.02 11.52 -2.02
C MET A 143 -10.92 12.51 -2.44
N LYS A 144 -9.86 12.02 -3.07
CA LYS A 144 -8.65 12.81 -3.36
C LYS A 144 -8.65 13.38 -4.77
N TYR A 145 -9.26 12.70 -5.75
CA TYR A 145 -9.23 13.05 -7.15
C TYR A 145 -10.65 13.15 -7.75
N PRO A 146 -11.34 14.30 -7.58
CA PRO A 146 -12.74 14.46 -7.99
C PRO A 146 -12.98 14.26 -9.50
N GLU A 147 -11.96 14.52 -10.33
CA GLU A 147 -12.06 14.40 -11.79
C GLU A 147 -11.85 12.98 -12.30
N VAL A 148 -11.43 12.05 -11.44
CA VAL A 148 -11.14 10.67 -11.79
C VAL A 148 -12.39 9.81 -11.66
N VAL A 149 -12.68 9.04 -12.69
CA VAL A 149 -13.78 8.08 -12.67
C VAL A 149 -13.37 6.85 -11.88
N VAL A 150 -13.97 6.64 -10.71
CA VAL A 150 -13.62 5.52 -9.83
C VAL A 150 -14.64 4.41 -9.93
N SER A 151 -14.19 3.19 -10.21
CA SER A 151 -15.06 2.03 -10.31
C SER A 151 -14.49 0.80 -9.60
N VAL A 152 -15.37 -0.14 -9.27
CA VAL A 152 -14.99 -1.43 -8.68
C VAL A 152 -15.75 -2.57 -9.35
N SER A 153 -15.06 -3.68 -9.55
CA SER A 153 -15.63 -4.93 -10.07
C SER A 153 -14.72 -6.10 -9.67
N GLU A 154 -15.27 -7.24 -9.29
CA GLU A 154 -14.49 -8.47 -9.08
C GLU A 154 -13.95 -9.00 -10.42
N GLU A 155 -14.76 -8.89 -11.49
CA GLU A 155 -14.42 -9.32 -12.83
C GLU A 155 -14.15 -8.11 -13.73
N ARG A 156 -12.85 -7.89 -14.05
CA ARG A 156 -12.42 -6.74 -14.87
C ARG A 156 -12.95 -6.86 -16.32
N MET A 157 -13.00 -8.08 -16.83
CA MET A 157 -13.45 -8.34 -18.21
C MET A 157 -14.89 -7.85 -18.47
N THR A 158 -15.77 -8.01 -17.48
CA THR A 158 -17.16 -7.53 -17.55
C THR A 158 -17.30 -6.10 -17.00
N GLY A 159 -16.40 -5.69 -16.12
CA GLY A 159 -16.40 -4.37 -15.49
C GLY A 159 -15.99 -3.25 -16.44
N ILE A 160 -14.95 -3.47 -17.27
CA ILE A 160 -14.44 -2.46 -18.21
C ILE A 160 -15.50 -2.02 -19.21
N PRO A 161 -16.25 -2.91 -19.91
CA PRO A 161 -17.33 -2.49 -20.80
C PRO A 161 -18.42 -1.67 -20.10
N ARG A 162 -18.79 -2.02 -18.86
CA ARG A 162 -19.76 -1.25 -18.07
C ARG A 162 -19.25 0.12 -17.69
N LEU A 163 -17.95 0.21 -17.36
CA LEU A 163 -17.29 1.49 -17.08
C LEU A 163 -17.37 2.40 -18.31
N LEU A 164 -16.98 1.89 -19.49
CA LEU A 164 -16.99 2.64 -20.75
C LEU A 164 -18.41 3.01 -21.21
N GLN A 165 -19.40 2.17 -20.89
CA GLN A 165 -20.80 2.52 -21.12
C GLN A 165 -21.27 3.67 -20.22
N SER A 166 -20.79 3.72 -18.97
CA SER A 166 -21.19 4.73 -17.99
C SER A 166 -20.38 6.04 -18.11
N ALA A 167 -19.16 5.95 -18.62
CA ALA A 167 -18.24 7.06 -18.82
C ALA A 167 -17.50 6.86 -20.17
N PRO A 168 -18.14 7.17 -21.30
CA PRO A 168 -17.61 6.93 -22.64
C PRO A 168 -16.44 7.86 -23.00
N ASP A 169 -16.24 8.92 -22.26
CA ASP A 169 -15.17 9.91 -22.39
C ASP A 169 -13.86 9.52 -21.71
N VAL A 170 -13.76 8.33 -21.14
CA VAL A 170 -12.54 7.84 -20.51
C VAL A 170 -11.47 7.56 -21.55
N ASP A 171 -10.31 8.22 -21.39
CA ASP A 171 -9.14 8.06 -22.26
C ASP A 171 -8.19 6.95 -21.80
N VAL A 172 -8.12 6.64 -20.49
CA VAL A 172 -7.21 5.64 -19.93
C VAL A 172 -7.76 4.99 -18.67
N ILE A 173 -7.56 3.68 -18.54
CA ILE A 173 -8.00 2.89 -17.37
C ILE A 173 -6.80 2.38 -16.59
N LEU A 174 -6.74 2.72 -15.30
CA LEU A 174 -5.76 2.20 -14.34
C LEU A 174 -6.39 1.04 -13.55
N LEU A 175 -5.86 -0.17 -13.73
CA LEU A 175 -6.30 -1.35 -13.00
C LEU A 175 -5.46 -1.54 -11.73
N ASP A 176 -6.09 -1.44 -10.57
CA ASP A 176 -5.45 -1.67 -9.28
C ASP A 176 -5.56 -3.15 -8.86
N ASP A 177 -4.43 -3.69 -8.39
CA ASP A 177 -4.25 -5.10 -7.96
C ASP A 177 -4.74 -6.12 -9.00
N ALA A 178 -4.36 -5.90 -10.28
CA ALA A 178 -4.87 -6.69 -11.38
C ALA A 178 -3.87 -7.69 -11.99
N TYR A 179 -2.67 -7.84 -11.45
CA TYR A 179 -1.60 -8.67 -12.04
C TYR A 179 -2.01 -10.14 -12.24
N GLN A 180 -2.89 -10.68 -11.38
CA GLN A 180 -3.44 -12.02 -11.45
C GLN A 180 -4.68 -12.13 -12.35
N HIS A 181 -5.25 -11.01 -12.80
CA HIS A 181 -6.49 -10.98 -13.61
C HIS A 181 -6.18 -11.11 -15.10
N ARG A 182 -5.69 -12.28 -15.50
CA ARG A 182 -5.25 -12.58 -16.87
C ARG A 182 -6.35 -12.62 -17.93
N SER A 183 -7.62 -12.56 -17.54
CA SER A 183 -8.75 -12.39 -18.48
C SER A 183 -8.74 -11.03 -19.18
N VAL A 184 -8.04 -10.04 -18.65
CA VAL A 184 -7.74 -8.77 -19.32
C VAL A 184 -6.25 -8.75 -19.67
N LYS A 185 -5.94 -8.40 -20.92
CA LYS A 185 -4.58 -8.15 -21.38
C LYS A 185 -4.35 -6.63 -21.33
N PRO A 186 -3.63 -6.11 -20.33
CA PRO A 186 -3.29 -4.68 -20.31
C PRO A 186 -2.26 -4.38 -21.40
N GLY A 187 -2.29 -3.20 -21.95
CA GLY A 187 -1.26 -2.77 -22.90
C GLY A 187 0.03 -2.32 -22.19
N LEU A 188 -0.06 -1.94 -20.90
CA LEU A 188 1.12 -1.70 -20.06
C LEU A 188 0.94 -2.36 -18.68
N ASN A 189 1.86 -3.23 -18.31
CA ASN A 189 1.77 -4.02 -17.07
C ASN A 189 2.91 -3.66 -16.10
N ILE A 190 2.57 -3.03 -14.98
CA ILE A 190 3.51 -2.57 -13.96
C ILE A 190 3.50 -3.53 -12.77
N LEU A 191 4.65 -4.14 -12.51
CA LEU A 191 4.87 -5.03 -11.37
C LEU A 191 5.56 -4.28 -10.24
N ILE A 192 4.93 -4.23 -9.07
CA ILE A 192 5.52 -3.63 -7.87
C ILE A 192 6.05 -4.72 -6.95
N THR A 193 7.27 -4.55 -6.45
CA THR A 193 7.88 -5.40 -5.44
C THR A 193 8.44 -4.58 -4.29
N ASP A 194 8.35 -5.09 -3.07
CA ASP A 194 8.84 -4.41 -1.87
C ASP A 194 10.37 -4.56 -1.74
N TYR A 195 11.08 -3.48 -1.45
CA TYR A 195 12.54 -3.46 -1.28
C TYR A 195 13.04 -4.46 -0.24
N GLN A 196 12.36 -4.55 0.92
CA GLN A 196 12.79 -5.43 2.01
C GLN A 196 12.44 -6.90 1.76
N LYS A 197 11.39 -7.15 0.97
CA LYS A 197 10.85 -8.48 0.70
C LYS A 197 10.55 -8.64 -0.80
N PRO A 198 11.59 -8.59 -1.66
CA PRO A 198 11.40 -8.67 -3.09
C PRO A 198 10.90 -10.06 -3.52
N PHE A 199 10.13 -10.10 -4.61
CA PHE A 199 9.49 -11.34 -5.09
C PHE A 199 10.51 -12.46 -5.40
N TYR A 200 11.70 -12.11 -5.86
CA TYR A 200 12.72 -13.09 -6.22
C TYR A 200 13.32 -13.84 -5.02
N SER A 201 13.17 -13.33 -3.82
CA SER A 201 13.60 -13.98 -2.57
C SER A 201 12.49 -14.68 -1.78
N ASP A 202 11.24 -14.66 -2.30
CA ASP A 202 10.08 -15.21 -1.61
C ASP A 202 9.56 -16.50 -2.28
N TYR A 203 8.67 -17.20 -1.61
CA TYR A 203 8.10 -18.47 -2.02
C TYR A 203 6.59 -18.36 -2.20
N ILE A 204 6.02 -19.35 -2.90
CA ILE A 204 4.58 -19.39 -3.16
C ILE A 204 3.78 -19.72 -1.91
N LEU A 205 2.53 -19.20 -1.84
CA LEU A 205 1.58 -19.50 -0.77
C LEU A 205 1.29 -21.01 -0.67
N PRO A 206 1.04 -21.53 0.54
CA PRO A 206 1.10 -20.87 1.84
C PRO A 206 2.50 -20.92 2.51
N TYR A 207 3.52 -21.50 1.85
CA TYR A 207 4.89 -21.58 2.37
C TYR A 207 5.58 -20.21 2.42
N GLY A 208 5.32 -19.34 1.46
CA GLY A 208 5.77 -17.95 1.38
C GLY A 208 4.59 -17.00 1.17
N ARG A 209 4.82 -15.89 0.47
CA ARG A 209 3.82 -14.83 0.24
C ARG A 209 3.45 -14.65 -1.23
N LEU A 210 4.07 -15.38 -2.15
CA LEU A 210 3.78 -15.22 -3.57
C LEU A 210 2.43 -15.82 -3.94
N ARG A 211 1.60 -15.05 -4.62
CA ARG A 211 0.33 -15.47 -5.23
C ARG A 211 0.56 -16.32 -6.49
N GLU A 212 1.70 -16.14 -7.14
CA GLU A 212 2.14 -16.86 -8.34
C GLU A 212 3.63 -17.15 -8.28
N GLY A 213 4.12 -18.09 -9.08
CA GLY A 213 5.55 -18.39 -9.19
C GLY A 213 6.37 -17.16 -9.61
N ARG A 214 7.65 -17.13 -9.20
CA ARG A 214 8.57 -16.01 -9.49
C ARG A 214 8.62 -15.67 -10.99
N SER A 215 8.55 -16.67 -11.87
CA SER A 215 8.58 -16.48 -13.33
C SER A 215 7.45 -15.61 -13.87
N ALA A 216 6.41 -15.37 -13.10
CA ALA A 216 5.30 -14.50 -13.49
C ALA A 216 5.74 -13.03 -13.71
N TYR A 217 6.90 -12.59 -13.17
CA TYR A 217 7.47 -11.27 -13.44
C TYR A 217 7.71 -11.00 -14.92
N LYS A 218 7.89 -12.08 -15.74
CA LYS A 218 8.12 -11.97 -17.18
C LYS A 218 6.99 -11.31 -17.97
N ARG A 219 5.79 -11.20 -17.36
CA ARG A 219 4.64 -10.52 -17.97
C ARG A 219 4.65 -9.01 -17.78
N ALA A 220 5.52 -8.50 -16.90
CA ALA A 220 5.63 -7.06 -16.68
C ALA A 220 6.38 -6.37 -17.80
N ASP A 221 6.00 -5.15 -18.11
CA ASP A 221 6.75 -4.23 -18.96
C ASP A 221 7.66 -3.37 -18.07
N LEU A 222 7.13 -2.89 -16.96
CA LEU A 222 7.85 -2.13 -15.94
C LEU A 222 7.87 -2.88 -14.61
N ILE A 223 9.02 -2.89 -13.95
CA ILE A 223 9.19 -3.44 -12.60
C ILE A 223 9.61 -2.32 -11.67
N ILE A 224 8.86 -2.09 -10.60
CA ILE A 224 9.17 -1.05 -9.61
C ILE A 224 9.53 -1.72 -8.29
N VAL A 225 10.76 -1.48 -7.83
CA VAL A 225 11.16 -1.80 -6.45
C VAL A 225 10.74 -0.63 -5.57
N SER A 226 9.73 -0.84 -4.75
CA SER A 226 9.10 0.19 -3.94
C SER A 226 9.60 0.21 -2.51
N LYS A 227 9.35 1.32 -1.80
CA LYS A 227 9.74 1.56 -0.40
C LYS A 227 11.25 1.43 -0.18
N CYS A 228 12.01 1.88 -1.17
CA CYS A 228 13.44 2.00 -1.01
C CYS A 228 13.78 3.07 0.03
N PRO A 229 14.84 2.87 0.83
CA PRO A 229 15.29 3.89 1.77
C PRO A 229 15.80 5.13 1.01
N PRO A 230 15.66 6.34 1.59
CA PRO A 230 16.13 7.57 0.94
C PRO A 230 17.62 7.54 0.57
N ALA A 231 18.45 6.88 1.39
CA ALA A 231 19.90 6.75 1.19
C ALA A 231 20.30 5.45 0.44
N MET A 232 19.41 4.92 -0.42
CA MET A 232 19.74 3.74 -1.23
C MET A 232 20.86 4.07 -2.20
N SER A 233 21.94 3.23 -2.19
CA SER A 233 23.07 3.42 -3.09
C SER A 233 22.80 2.86 -4.50
N PRO A 234 23.45 3.44 -5.55
CA PRO A 234 23.36 2.90 -6.92
C PRO A 234 23.84 1.44 -7.03
N GLU A 235 24.86 1.06 -6.28
CA GLU A 235 25.40 -0.32 -6.27
C GLU A 235 24.34 -1.30 -5.76
N LYS A 236 23.57 -0.89 -4.74
CA LYS A 236 22.47 -1.71 -4.21
C LYS A 236 21.35 -1.85 -5.24
N ALA A 237 21.05 -0.77 -5.97
CA ALA A 237 20.07 -0.80 -7.05
C ALA A 237 20.49 -1.79 -8.14
N GLU A 238 21.75 -1.77 -8.56
CA GLU A 238 22.25 -2.67 -9.60
C GLU A 238 22.29 -4.14 -9.14
N GLN A 239 22.64 -4.40 -7.88
CA GLN A 239 22.54 -5.74 -7.28
C GLN A 239 21.11 -6.28 -7.32
N MET A 240 20.12 -5.43 -6.99
CA MET A 240 18.72 -5.83 -7.02
C MET A 240 18.23 -6.06 -8.45
N LYS A 241 18.62 -5.20 -9.40
CA LYS A 241 18.32 -5.35 -10.82
C LYS A 241 18.89 -6.65 -11.38
N THR A 242 20.14 -6.98 -11.05
CA THR A 242 20.77 -8.27 -11.40
C THR A 242 19.98 -9.45 -10.81
N SER A 243 19.51 -9.34 -9.56
CA SER A 243 18.72 -10.39 -8.90
C SER A 243 17.32 -10.56 -9.50
N ILE A 244 16.71 -9.48 -10.00
CA ILE A 244 15.43 -9.50 -10.75
C ILE A 244 15.65 -10.20 -12.09
N ASN A 245 16.80 -9.99 -12.73
CA ASN A 245 17.17 -10.51 -14.05
C ASN A 245 16.11 -10.14 -15.11
N PRO A 246 15.90 -8.84 -15.38
CA PRO A 246 14.86 -8.38 -16.29
C PRO A 246 15.11 -8.83 -17.72
N LEU A 247 14.02 -9.07 -18.45
CA LEU A 247 14.07 -9.34 -19.90
C LEU A 247 14.43 -8.06 -20.67
N ALA A 248 14.88 -8.19 -21.91
CA ALA A 248 15.35 -7.06 -22.73
C ALA A 248 14.31 -5.93 -22.91
N HIS A 249 13.03 -6.25 -22.91
CA HIS A 249 11.94 -5.26 -23.03
C HIS A 249 11.55 -4.61 -21.71
N GLN A 250 11.99 -5.17 -20.56
CA GLN A 250 11.57 -4.71 -19.24
C GLN A 250 12.47 -3.57 -18.75
N GLN A 251 11.85 -2.57 -18.16
CA GLN A 251 12.55 -1.51 -17.44
C GLN A 251 12.37 -1.70 -15.93
N VAL A 252 13.42 -1.41 -15.16
CA VAL A 252 13.41 -1.52 -13.70
C VAL A 252 13.62 -0.16 -13.09
N PHE A 253 12.68 0.26 -12.24
CA PHE A 253 12.72 1.52 -11.51
C PHE A 253 12.74 1.26 -10.00
N PHE A 254 13.20 2.25 -9.25
CA PHE A 254 13.22 2.24 -7.80
C PHE A 254 12.45 3.42 -7.27
N SER A 255 11.63 3.21 -6.23
CA SER A 255 10.83 4.27 -5.66
C SER A 255 10.90 4.31 -4.13
N GLY A 256 10.97 5.51 -3.60
CA GLY A 256 10.80 5.83 -2.20
C GLY A 256 9.39 6.32 -1.89
N ILE A 257 9.05 6.39 -0.61
CA ILE A 257 7.84 7.02 -0.10
C ILE A 257 8.27 8.27 0.65
N ASP A 258 7.74 9.40 0.26
CA ASP A 258 7.89 10.67 0.96
C ASP A 258 6.53 11.07 1.56
N TYR A 259 6.56 11.84 2.65
CA TYR A 259 5.35 12.43 3.23
C TYR A 259 5.12 13.81 2.59
N ASP A 260 3.84 14.11 2.32
CA ASP A 260 3.44 15.39 1.77
C ASP A 260 2.86 16.32 2.85
N GLN A 261 2.41 17.50 2.46
CA GLN A 261 1.86 18.48 3.39
C GLN A 261 0.55 17.97 4.00
N PRO A 262 0.46 17.93 5.34
CA PRO A 262 -0.75 17.53 6.03
C PRO A 262 -1.90 18.50 5.74
N TYR A 263 -3.13 17.97 5.67
CA TYR A 263 -4.33 18.78 5.47
C TYR A 263 -5.47 18.36 6.41
N ASP A 264 -6.36 19.28 6.71
CA ASP A 264 -7.57 18.98 7.48
C ASP A 264 -8.53 18.08 6.68
N LEU A 265 -9.06 17.04 7.32
CA LEU A 265 -9.92 16.05 6.68
C LEU A 265 -11.18 16.68 6.05
N PHE A 266 -11.73 17.73 6.67
CA PHE A 266 -13.01 18.30 6.29
C PHE A 266 -12.90 19.58 5.46
N THR A 267 -11.98 20.48 5.82
CA THR A 267 -11.80 21.76 5.11
C THR A 267 -10.83 21.66 3.94
N LYS A 268 -9.97 20.62 3.93
CA LYS A 268 -8.87 20.44 2.99
C LYS A 268 -7.78 21.51 3.08
N GLU A 269 -7.83 22.37 4.07
CA GLU A 269 -6.80 23.36 4.31
C GLU A 269 -5.50 22.70 4.77
N LEU A 270 -4.37 23.22 4.29
CA LEU A 270 -3.05 22.74 4.66
C LEU A 270 -2.72 23.07 6.11
N VAL A 271 -2.09 22.16 6.82
CA VAL A 271 -1.78 22.29 8.24
C VAL A 271 -0.30 22.07 8.50
N ILE A 272 0.30 22.99 9.27
CA ILE A 272 1.68 22.84 9.75
C ILE A 272 1.65 22.10 11.09
N LEU A 273 2.36 20.96 11.19
CA LEU A 273 2.43 20.15 12.39
C LEU A 273 3.48 20.62 13.39
N ARG A 274 4.40 21.47 12.97
CA ARG A 274 5.43 22.05 13.85
C ARG A 274 4.76 22.72 15.05
N GLU A 275 5.29 22.49 16.25
CA GLU A 275 4.74 22.99 17.52
C GLU A 275 3.36 22.41 17.92
N LYS A 276 2.82 21.43 17.16
CA LYS A 276 1.59 20.73 17.55
C LYS A 276 1.88 19.43 18.29
N ASN A 277 1.00 19.09 19.22
CA ASN A 277 0.98 17.81 19.89
C ASN A 277 0.05 16.87 19.10
N VAL A 278 0.53 15.73 18.68
CA VAL A 278 -0.14 14.83 17.74
C VAL A 278 -0.65 13.59 18.44
N VAL A 279 -1.95 13.33 18.34
CA VAL A 279 -2.52 12.00 18.58
C VAL A 279 -2.57 11.28 17.24
N LEU A 280 -1.62 10.38 17.00
CA LEU A 280 -1.60 9.58 15.80
C LEU A 280 -2.59 8.42 15.90
N VAL A 281 -3.56 8.36 14.99
CA VAL A 281 -4.52 7.26 14.84
C VAL A 281 -4.21 6.54 13.54
N CYS A 282 -3.73 5.30 13.61
CA CYS A 282 -3.36 4.55 12.41
C CYS A 282 -3.69 3.05 12.51
N CYS A 283 -4.07 2.48 11.36
CA CYS A 283 -4.39 1.06 11.16
C CYS A 283 -3.50 0.47 10.05
N ILE A 284 -2.21 0.73 10.10
CA ILE A 284 -1.24 0.26 9.11
C ILE A 284 -0.31 -0.80 9.71
N ALA A 285 0.11 -1.76 8.88
CA ALA A 285 0.90 -2.91 9.31
C ALA A 285 2.28 -2.55 9.90
N ARG A 286 2.83 -1.38 9.56
CA ARG A 286 4.14 -0.88 10.03
C ARG A 286 4.05 0.61 10.30
N PRO A 287 3.67 1.02 11.51
CA PRO A 287 3.55 2.43 11.87
C PRO A 287 4.90 3.11 12.17
N GLU A 288 5.98 2.34 12.41
CA GLU A 288 7.26 2.86 12.89
C GLU A 288 7.84 3.98 12.01
N PRO A 289 7.88 3.88 10.67
CA PRO A 289 8.38 4.97 9.82
C PRO A 289 7.55 6.24 9.94
N LEU A 290 6.22 6.10 10.05
CA LEU A 290 5.29 7.20 10.22
C LEU A 290 5.47 7.87 11.59
N VAL A 291 5.59 7.08 12.65
CA VAL A 291 5.84 7.58 14.01
C VAL A 291 7.17 8.32 14.07
N HIS A 292 8.22 7.79 13.43
CA HIS A 292 9.53 8.44 13.39
C HIS A 292 9.44 9.81 12.68
N TYR A 293 8.84 9.84 11.50
CA TYR A 293 8.63 11.09 10.77
C TYR A 293 7.83 12.13 11.58
N LEU A 294 6.76 11.72 12.24
CA LEU A 294 5.94 12.64 13.05
C LEU A 294 6.69 13.17 14.27
N ARG A 295 7.56 12.35 14.89
CA ARG A 295 8.40 12.81 16.02
C ARG A 295 9.43 13.86 15.61
N ASP A 296 9.87 13.85 14.35
CA ASP A 296 10.77 14.87 13.81
C ASP A 296 10.02 16.16 13.44
N MET A 297 8.73 16.06 13.13
CA MET A 297 7.91 17.17 12.61
C MET A 297 7.02 17.83 13.66
N ALA A 298 6.62 17.12 14.69
CA ALA A 298 5.69 17.58 15.74
C ALA A 298 6.41 17.80 17.06
N LYS A 299 5.75 18.46 18.00
CA LYS A 299 6.30 18.71 19.33
C LYS A 299 6.32 17.45 20.18
N ASP A 300 5.22 16.69 20.18
CA ASP A 300 5.08 15.39 20.85
C ASP A 300 4.09 14.52 20.10
N VAL A 301 4.21 13.19 20.23
CA VAL A 301 3.39 12.22 19.50
C VAL A 301 2.90 11.11 20.43
N HIS A 302 1.59 11.05 20.62
CA HIS A 302 0.90 9.93 21.25
C HIS A 302 0.32 9.00 20.19
N VAL A 303 0.54 7.69 20.29
CA VAL A 303 0.19 6.73 19.21
C VAL A 303 -0.96 5.83 19.65
N LEU A 304 -2.06 5.86 18.89
CA LEU A 304 -3.14 4.88 18.93
C LEU A 304 -3.07 4.02 17.66
N SER A 305 -2.60 2.79 17.83
CA SER A 305 -2.42 1.85 16.71
C SER A 305 -3.46 0.73 16.77
N TYR A 306 -4.19 0.55 15.67
CA TYR A 306 -5.19 -0.49 15.50
C TYR A 306 -4.73 -1.54 14.46
N PRO A 307 -5.35 -2.72 14.41
CA PRO A 307 -5.05 -3.73 13.39
C PRO A 307 -5.26 -3.20 11.96
N ASP A 308 -4.50 -3.72 10.99
CA ASP A 308 -4.65 -3.32 9.57
C ASP A 308 -6.09 -3.59 9.08
N HIS A 309 -6.66 -2.63 8.38
CA HIS A 309 -8.05 -2.62 7.94
C HIS A 309 -9.11 -2.61 9.08
N HIS A 310 -8.79 -2.04 10.23
CA HIS A 310 -9.74 -1.86 11.32
C HIS A 310 -10.85 -0.88 10.96
N TYR A 311 -12.11 -1.24 11.23
CA TYR A 311 -13.25 -0.32 11.15
C TYR A 311 -13.53 0.27 12.52
N PHE A 312 -13.48 1.59 12.63
CA PHE A 312 -13.68 2.30 13.88
C PHE A 312 -15.11 2.16 14.41
N LEU A 313 -15.24 1.46 15.53
CA LEU A 313 -16.49 1.30 16.27
C LEU A 313 -16.70 2.47 17.23
N SER A 314 -17.90 2.56 17.83
CA SER A 314 -18.21 3.64 18.80
C SER A 314 -17.21 3.70 19.95
N LYS A 315 -16.75 2.55 20.47
CA LYS A 315 -15.74 2.46 21.53
C LYS A 315 -14.39 3.02 21.13
N ASP A 316 -13.96 2.73 19.88
CA ASP A 316 -12.67 3.21 19.36
C ASP A 316 -12.72 4.74 19.18
N MET A 317 -13.88 5.24 18.75
CA MET A 317 -14.13 6.67 18.66
C MET A 317 -14.10 7.36 20.03
N GLU A 318 -14.63 6.72 21.05
CA GLU A 318 -14.57 7.22 22.44
C GLU A 318 -13.13 7.21 22.96
N GLU A 319 -12.38 6.13 22.74
CA GLU A 319 -10.95 6.02 23.08
C GLU A 319 -10.12 7.15 22.43
N ILE A 320 -10.33 7.41 21.14
CA ILE A 320 -9.64 8.50 20.42
C ILE A 320 -9.98 9.85 21.06
N LYS A 321 -11.27 10.09 21.36
CA LYS A 321 -11.73 11.34 21.97
C LYS A 321 -11.16 11.51 23.37
N GLU A 322 -11.27 10.50 24.23
CA GLU A 322 -10.75 10.51 25.59
C GLU A 322 -9.23 10.71 25.59
N THR A 323 -8.50 10.03 24.72
CA THR A 323 -7.04 10.20 24.58
C THR A 323 -6.71 11.66 24.22
N TYR A 324 -7.45 12.25 23.29
CA TYR A 324 -7.25 13.63 22.88
C TYR A 324 -7.59 14.60 24.03
N GLU A 325 -8.72 14.41 24.72
CA GLU A 325 -9.18 15.31 25.80
C GLU A 325 -8.31 15.21 27.05
N ASN A 326 -8.00 13.99 27.48
CA ASN A 326 -7.24 13.71 28.72
C ASN A 326 -5.76 14.03 28.60
N TRP A 327 -5.22 14.11 27.39
CA TRP A 327 -3.85 14.57 27.19
C TRP A 327 -3.77 16.08 27.47
N ASN A 328 -3.47 16.43 28.69
CA ASN A 328 -3.55 17.80 29.23
C ASN A 328 -2.43 18.72 28.70
N ILE A 329 -2.33 18.83 27.37
CA ILE A 329 -1.36 19.63 26.62
C ILE A 329 -2.15 20.53 25.63
N GLY A 330 -1.71 21.76 25.45
CA GLY A 330 -2.29 22.68 24.45
C GLY A 330 -1.87 22.36 23.02
N ASN A 331 -2.50 23.00 22.05
CA ASN A 331 -2.19 22.91 20.62
C ASN A 331 -2.16 21.47 20.08
N LYS A 332 -3.24 20.72 20.34
CA LYS A 332 -3.39 19.31 19.95
C LYS A 332 -4.10 19.14 18.61
N VAL A 333 -3.72 18.11 17.87
CA VAL A 333 -4.42 17.63 16.67
C VAL A 333 -4.45 16.10 16.64
N VAL A 334 -5.46 15.53 16.00
CA VAL A 334 -5.46 14.11 15.63
C VAL A 334 -4.88 13.99 14.23
N VAL A 335 -3.89 13.13 14.04
CA VAL A 335 -3.30 12.84 12.72
C VAL A 335 -3.64 11.41 12.32
N THR A 336 -3.97 11.21 11.06
CA THR A 336 -4.25 9.88 10.50
C THR A 336 -3.67 9.74 9.09
N THR A 337 -3.63 8.52 8.56
CA THR A 337 -3.22 8.26 7.18
C THR A 337 -4.38 8.50 6.20
N GLU A 338 -4.09 8.68 4.91
CA GLU A 338 -5.14 8.80 3.88
C GLU A 338 -6.04 7.55 3.83
N LYS A 339 -5.45 6.36 3.94
CA LYS A 339 -6.18 5.10 3.98
C LYS A 339 -7.13 5.03 5.17
N ASP A 340 -6.68 5.41 6.35
CA ASP A 340 -7.51 5.35 7.56
C ASP A 340 -8.56 6.47 7.60
N ALA A 341 -8.26 7.61 6.98
CA ALA A 341 -9.20 8.72 6.81
C ALA A 341 -10.48 8.29 6.07
N THR A 342 -10.40 7.35 5.10
CA THR A 342 -11.58 6.82 4.39
C THR A 342 -12.55 6.11 5.34
N ARG A 343 -12.02 5.42 6.37
CA ARG A 343 -12.83 4.72 7.38
C ARG A 343 -13.30 5.65 8.50
N LEU A 344 -12.46 6.59 8.93
CA LEU A 344 -12.86 7.65 9.84
C LEU A 344 -13.96 8.50 9.24
N HIS A 345 -13.96 8.70 7.93
CA HIS A 345 -15.02 9.41 7.22
C HIS A 345 -16.41 8.77 7.40
N LEU A 346 -16.51 7.45 7.62
CA LEU A 346 -17.77 6.79 7.98
C LEU A 346 -18.39 7.36 9.27
N GLN A 347 -17.57 7.93 10.16
CA GLN A 347 -17.97 8.55 11.41
C GLN A 347 -17.99 10.09 11.35
N HIS A 348 -18.05 10.67 10.13
CA HIS A 348 -17.88 12.12 9.90
C HIS A 348 -18.79 13.00 10.76
N LYS A 349 -20.06 12.59 11.00
CA LYS A 349 -20.99 13.34 11.84
C LYS A 349 -20.51 13.42 13.29
N LYS A 350 -20.01 12.29 13.84
CA LYS A 350 -19.48 12.21 15.21
C LYS A 350 -18.16 13.01 15.31
N LEU A 351 -17.26 12.85 14.34
CA LEU A 351 -16.00 13.59 14.30
C LEU A 351 -16.21 15.11 14.24
N ARG A 352 -17.11 15.58 13.38
CA ARG A 352 -17.45 17.02 13.32
C ARG A 352 -18.04 17.56 14.62
N SER A 353 -18.85 16.77 15.33
CA SER A 353 -19.43 17.20 16.60
C SER A 353 -18.42 17.37 17.74
N TRP A 354 -17.22 16.79 17.61
CA TRP A 354 -16.18 16.95 18.63
C TRP A 354 -15.45 18.30 18.57
N GLY A 355 -15.46 18.97 17.41
CA GLY A 355 -14.67 20.18 17.18
C GLY A 355 -13.14 19.93 17.23
N VAL A 356 -12.71 18.66 17.09
CA VAL A 356 -11.29 18.27 17.11
C VAL A 356 -10.74 18.32 15.70
N PRO A 357 -9.58 19.00 15.46
CA PRO A 357 -8.92 18.98 14.17
C PRO A 357 -8.44 17.57 13.81
N ILE A 358 -8.94 17.03 12.70
CA ILE A 358 -8.51 15.72 12.15
C ILE A 358 -7.66 15.98 10.92
N ILE A 359 -6.39 15.71 11.03
CA ILE A 359 -5.41 16.00 10.01
C ILE A 359 -5.01 14.71 9.30
N VAL A 360 -5.04 14.75 7.98
CA VAL A 360 -4.59 13.66 7.12
C VAL A 360 -3.15 13.92 6.71
N LEU A 361 -2.29 12.95 6.90
CA LEU A 361 -0.91 12.98 6.41
C LEU A 361 -0.81 12.16 5.12
N PRO A 362 -0.68 12.82 3.97
CA PRO A 362 -0.56 12.12 2.69
C PRO A 362 0.85 11.59 2.46
N ILE A 363 0.92 10.61 1.55
CA ILE A 363 2.19 10.09 1.08
C ILE A 363 2.30 10.23 -0.44
N ASN A 364 3.53 10.45 -0.91
CA ASN A 364 3.87 10.50 -2.32
C ASN A 364 4.94 9.47 -2.68
N VAL A 365 4.83 8.94 -3.89
CA VAL A 365 5.90 8.16 -4.50
C VAL A 365 6.91 9.10 -5.12
N ARG A 366 8.19 8.86 -4.85
CA ARG A 366 9.31 9.50 -5.54
C ARG A 366 10.12 8.43 -6.28
N ILE A 367 10.29 8.60 -7.58
CA ILE A 367 11.20 7.76 -8.38
C ILE A 367 12.63 8.18 -8.05
N LEU A 368 13.50 7.21 -7.80
CA LEU A 368 14.88 7.42 -7.39
C LEU A 368 15.83 7.53 -8.60
N PHE A 369 17.05 7.97 -8.34
CA PHE A 369 18.14 8.05 -9.31
C PHE A 369 17.88 8.98 -10.49
N ASN A 370 17.04 10.02 -10.30
CA ASN A 370 16.63 10.99 -11.32
C ASN A 370 16.00 10.32 -12.56
N GLN A 371 15.31 9.21 -12.36
CA GLN A 371 14.65 8.47 -13.43
C GLN A 371 13.15 8.80 -13.56
N ASP A 372 12.66 9.81 -12.85
CA ASP A 372 11.27 10.27 -12.86
C ASP A 372 10.84 10.70 -14.27
N GLN A 373 11.66 11.47 -14.99
CA GLN A 373 11.36 11.84 -16.37
C GLN A 373 11.28 10.62 -17.28
N GLN A 374 12.25 9.70 -17.22
CA GLN A 374 12.24 8.48 -18.03
C GLN A 374 11.00 7.62 -17.75
N PHE A 375 10.61 7.49 -16.48
CA PHE A 375 9.40 6.77 -16.09
C PHE A 375 8.14 7.45 -16.64
N ASN A 376 8.03 8.77 -16.47
CA ASN A 376 6.91 9.56 -16.94
C ASN A 376 6.76 9.48 -18.47
N ASP A 377 7.86 9.67 -19.19
CA ASP A 377 7.86 9.60 -20.66
C ASP A 377 7.44 8.22 -21.17
N THR A 378 7.84 7.15 -20.47
CA THR A 378 7.40 5.78 -20.81
C THR A 378 5.88 5.61 -20.69
N ILE A 379 5.30 6.13 -19.60
CA ILE A 379 3.85 6.07 -19.34
C ILE A 379 3.10 6.94 -20.36
N LEU A 380 3.49 8.20 -20.53
CA LEU A 380 2.84 9.16 -21.42
C LEU A 380 2.89 8.68 -22.86
N LYS A 381 4.06 8.23 -23.34
CA LYS A 381 4.21 7.68 -24.69
C LYS A 381 3.27 6.51 -24.96
N TYR A 382 3.12 5.60 -24.00
CA TYR A 382 2.18 4.48 -24.13
C TYR A 382 0.74 4.98 -24.26
N VAL A 383 0.32 5.91 -23.39
CA VAL A 383 -1.07 6.41 -23.39
C VAL A 383 -1.35 7.22 -24.65
N ASP A 384 -0.45 8.11 -25.08
CA ASP A 384 -0.59 8.91 -26.30
C ASP A 384 -0.73 8.04 -27.55
N GLN A 385 0.11 7.01 -27.69
CA GLN A 385 0.05 6.09 -28.83
C GLN A 385 -1.27 5.35 -28.88
N ALA A 386 -1.67 4.73 -27.76
CA ALA A 386 -2.89 3.94 -27.71
C ALA A 386 -4.17 4.81 -27.77
N ALA A 387 -4.16 6.03 -27.21
CA ALA A 387 -5.28 6.96 -27.32
C ALA A 387 -5.45 7.50 -28.75
N SER A 388 -4.36 7.68 -29.50
CA SER A 388 -4.42 8.08 -30.91
C SER A 388 -5.06 6.98 -31.75
N GLU A 389 -4.68 5.74 -31.56
CA GLU A 389 -5.29 4.57 -32.22
C GLU A 389 -6.79 4.44 -31.88
N HIS A 390 -7.16 4.69 -30.62
CA HIS A 390 -8.57 4.65 -30.19
C HIS A 390 -9.42 5.71 -30.89
N ARG A 391 -8.94 6.94 -31.00
CA ARG A 391 -9.65 8.04 -31.65
C ARG A 391 -9.85 7.78 -33.17
N GLU A 392 -8.87 7.22 -33.83
CA GLU A 392 -8.98 6.84 -35.23
C GLU A 392 -10.08 5.78 -35.46
N HIS A 393 -10.18 4.78 -34.57
CA HIS A 393 -11.21 3.74 -34.66
C HIS A 393 -12.64 4.21 -34.30
N THR A 394 -12.77 5.31 -33.56
CA THR A 394 -14.08 5.85 -33.15
C THR A 394 -14.68 6.77 -34.23
N LEU A 395 -13.88 7.23 -35.20
CA LEU A 395 -14.29 8.10 -36.30
C LEU A 395 -14.81 7.34 -37.56
N TYR A 396 -14.75 6.02 -37.53
CA TYR A 396 -15.29 5.11 -38.56
C TYR A 396 -16.38 4.21 -37.98
#